data_88ee0a693f7d021c3148e878fcbe1fac
#
_entry.id   88ee0a693f7d021c3148e878fcbe1fac
#
_cell.length_a   1.000
_cell.length_b   1.000
_cell.length_c   1.000
_cell.angle_alpha   90.00
_cell.angle_beta   90.00
_cell.angle_gamma   90.00
#
_symmetry.space_group_name_H-M   'P 1'
#
loop_
_entity.id
_entity.type
_entity.pdbx_description
1 polymer ?
#
loop_
_entity_poly.entity_id
_entity_poly.type
_entity_poly.pdbx_seq_one_letter_code
_entity_poly.pdbx_strand_id
1 'polypeptide(L)'
;MSRLGRDLDFTTGFIKRIGGQQLYDGRNGTKGVLGAPSDFAEKATDGDSEEKTAHFRSTSALREYLDNFDWDNKSYQYGSLVESQATQIKAAGEEFRVTFEQYMNGRQERIQKILAGEGRKANGLWQTEVGYTSINGLMKQTNAYTRIGLAIPYAEEAFNSALSMVTHEGADCFGKAADAVVDVYNPWCAINNLINNVNNFGDETVAKEMRETLKNRAPELIRATTIKFKRFK
;
A
#
# COMPACT_ATOMS: atom_id res chain seq x y z
N MET A 1 -12.95 0.65 3.48
CA MET A 1 -13.55 -0.68 3.24
C MET A 1 -13.13 -1.60 4.37
N SER A 2 -14.06 -2.25 5.07
CA SER A 2 -13.74 -3.18 6.17
C SER A 2 -12.97 -4.40 5.64
N ARG A 3 -12.22 -5.09 6.51
CA ARG A 3 -11.52 -6.33 6.16
C ARG A 3 -12.49 -7.35 5.55
N LEU A 4 -13.65 -7.51 6.19
CA LEU A 4 -14.71 -8.39 5.72
C LEU A 4 -15.20 -8.04 4.31
N GLY A 5 -15.31 -6.75 3.98
CA GLY A 5 -15.69 -6.32 2.62
C GLY A 5 -14.70 -6.74 1.55
N ARG A 6 -13.38 -6.62 1.82
CA ARG A 6 -12.34 -7.06 0.86
C ARG A 6 -12.35 -8.58 0.68
N ASP A 7 -12.51 -9.31 1.77
CA ASP A 7 -12.51 -10.76 1.76
C ASP A 7 -13.73 -11.30 0.98
N LEU A 8 -14.88 -10.66 1.12
CA LEU A 8 -16.09 -10.98 0.35
C LEU A 8 -15.93 -10.67 -1.15
N ASP A 9 -15.35 -9.52 -1.51
CA ASP A 9 -15.12 -9.16 -2.91
C ASP A 9 -14.12 -10.10 -3.58
N PHE A 10 -13.05 -10.46 -2.86
CA PHE A 10 -12.07 -11.45 -3.33
C PHE A 10 -12.71 -12.82 -3.53
N THR A 11 -13.49 -13.28 -2.55
CA THR A 11 -14.17 -14.59 -2.59
C THR A 11 -15.17 -14.64 -3.72
N THR A 12 -15.96 -13.58 -3.93
CA THR A 12 -16.92 -13.47 -5.05
C THR A 12 -16.21 -13.52 -6.39
N GLY A 13 -15.10 -12.78 -6.53
CA GLY A 13 -14.28 -12.80 -7.74
C GLY A 13 -13.66 -14.18 -8.02
N PHE A 14 -13.23 -14.88 -6.98
CA PHE A 14 -12.69 -16.24 -7.10
C PHE A 14 -13.77 -17.25 -7.53
N ILE A 15 -14.95 -17.24 -6.86
CA ILE A 15 -16.08 -18.11 -7.20
C ILE A 15 -16.46 -17.96 -8.69
N LYS A 16 -16.53 -16.71 -9.19
CA LYS A 16 -16.80 -16.45 -10.61
C LYS A 16 -15.76 -17.06 -11.55
N ARG A 17 -14.47 -16.95 -11.21
CA ARG A 17 -13.36 -17.44 -12.04
C ARG A 17 -13.38 -18.96 -12.19
N ILE A 18 -13.85 -19.69 -11.17
CA ILE A 18 -13.98 -21.15 -11.22
C ILE A 18 -15.33 -21.61 -11.76
N GLY A 19 -16.15 -20.69 -12.33
CA GLY A 19 -17.47 -21.01 -12.89
C GLY A 19 -18.56 -21.23 -11.84
N GLY A 20 -18.28 -20.87 -10.57
CA GLY A 20 -19.26 -20.97 -9.48
C GLY A 20 -20.21 -19.77 -9.43
N GLN A 21 -21.27 -19.91 -8.67
CA GLN A 21 -22.26 -18.88 -8.41
C GLN A 21 -22.41 -18.67 -6.91
N GLN A 22 -22.39 -17.40 -6.46
CA GLN A 22 -22.58 -17.07 -5.04
C GLN A 22 -24.03 -17.30 -4.61
N LEU A 23 -24.23 -17.61 -3.33
CA LEU A 23 -25.58 -17.86 -2.79
C LEU A 23 -26.34 -16.56 -2.55
N TYR A 24 -25.66 -15.52 -2.05
CA TYR A 24 -26.28 -14.24 -1.68
C TYR A 24 -25.74 -13.09 -2.55
N ASP A 25 -26.51 -12.01 -2.63
CA ASP A 25 -26.11 -10.83 -3.36
C ASP A 25 -24.84 -10.22 -2.78
N GLY A 26 -23.90 -9.90 -3.68
CA GLY A 26 -22.66 -9.22 -3.32
C GLY A 26 -22.85 -7.71 -3.18
N ARG A 27 -21.96 -7.07 -2.42
CA ARG A 27 -21.94 -5.61 -2.22
C ARG A 27 -21.78 -4.80 -3.51
N ASN A 28 -21.23 -5.40 -4.53
CA ASN A 28 -20.98 -4.78 -5.84
C ASN A 28 -22.16 -4.92 -6.82
N GLY A 29 -23.35 -5.25 -6.33
CA GLY A 29 -24.55 -5.47 -7.15
C GLY A 29 -24.56 -6.81 -7.91
N THR A 30 -23.65 -7.73 -7.61
CA THR A 30 -23.68 -9.08 -8.18
C THR A 30 -24.82 -9.88 -7.54
N LYS A 31 -25.75 -10.38 -8.34
CA LYS A 31 -26.88 -11.18 -7.85
C LYS A 31 -26.42 -12.58 -7.44
N GLY A 32 -26.84 -13.01 -6.25
CA GLY A 32 -26.70 -14.38 -5.77
C GLY A 32 -27.90 -15.24 -6.13
N VAL A 33 -27.79 -16.55 -5.93
CA VAL A 33 -28.87 -17.52 -6.20
C VAL A 33 -30.06 -17.31 -5.27
N LEU A 34 -29.82 -16.95 -4.01
CA LEU A 34 -30.85 -16.77 -2.99
C LEU A 34 -31.23 -15.29 -2.74
N GLY A 35 -30.57 -14.35 -3.43
CA GLY A 35 -30.79 -12.92 -3.20
C GLY A 35 -30.05 -12.37 -1.96
N ALA A 36 -30.42 -11.16 -1.52
CA ALA A 36 -29.81 -10.53 -0.34
C ALA A 36 -30.37 -11.14 0.95
N PRO A 37 -29.53 -11.51 1.91
CA PRO A 37 -29.99 -11.83 3.26
C PRO A 37 -30.57 -10.56 3.91
N SER A 38 -31.78 -10.64 4.45
CA SER A 38 -32.47 -9.50 5.09
C SER A 38 -31.63 -8.80 6.17
N ASP A 39 -30.79 -9.57 6.88
CA ASP A 39 -29.94 -9.06 7.96
C ASP A 39 -28.69 -8.28 7.50
N PHE A 40 -28.34 -8.34 6.20
CA PHE A 40 -27.22 -7.58 5.64
C PHE A 40 -27.63 -6.21 5.07
N ALA A 41 -28.89 -6.02 4.73
CA ALA A 41 -29.38 -4.78 4.16
C ALA A 41 -29.48 -3.66 5.24
N GLU A 42 -29.84 -3.99 6.47
CA GLU A 42 -30.05 -3.00 7.54
C GLU A 42 -28.74 -2.49 8.18
N LYS A 43 -27.65 -3.27 8.16
CA LYS A 43 -26.37 -2.84 8.74
C LYS A 43 -25.47 -2.00 7.83
N ALA A 44 -25.83 -1.81 6.59
CA ALA A 44 -25.03 -1.07 5.62
C ALA A 44 -25.43 0.41 5.47
N THR A 45 -26.52 0.86 6.10
CA THR A 45 -27.11 2.17 5.82
C THR A 45 -27.16 3.16 6.98
N ASP A 46 -26.83 2.78 8.21
CA ASP A 46 -26.96 3.72 9.32
C ASP A 46 -25.65 4.01 10.07
N GLY A 47 -25.33 5.28 10.13
CA GLY A 47 -24.67 5.91 11.26
C GLY A 47 -23.26 6.43 11.06
N ASP A 48 -22.58 6.24 9.91
CA ASP A 48 -21.15 6.55 9.88
C ASP A 48 -20.66 7.31 8.60
N SER A 49 -21.58 7.79 7.77
CA SER A 49 -21.18 8.38 6.48
C SER A 49 -20.61 9.80 6.62
N GLU A 50 -21.13 10.61 7.54
CA GLU A 50 -20.68 11.99 7.70
C GLU A 50 -19.32 12.09 8.41
N GLU A 51 -19.09 11.30 9.44
CA GLU A 51 -17.81 11.29 10.17
C GLU A 51 -16.68 10.68 9.34
N LYS A 52 -16.98 9.62 8.59
CA LYS A 52 -16.01 8.97 7.68
C LYS A 52 -15.60 9.82 6.48
N THR A 53 -16.35 10.84 6.13
CA THR A 53 -16.07 11.74 5.00
C THR A 53 -15.76 13.18 5.43
N ALA A 54 -15.69 13.45 6.74
CA ALA A 54 -15.46 14.78 7.28
C ALA A 54 -14.17 15.44 6.74
N HIS A 55 -13.14 14.65 6.51
CA HIS A 55 -11.89 15.11 5.94
C HIS A 55 -11.96 15.50 4.44
N PHE A 56 -13.04 15.19 3.75
CA PHE A 56 -13.30 15.68 2.38
C PHE A 56 -14.12 16.98 2.33
N ARG A 57 -14.40 17.62 3.47
CA ARG A 57 -15.11 18.91 3.51
C ARG A 57 -14.24 20.08 3.04
N SER A 58 -12.92 19.98 3.21
CA SER A 58 -11.94 20.96 2.75
C SER A 58 -10.54 20.36 2.69
N THR A 59 -9.66 21.03 1.95
CA THR A 59 -8.23 20.65 1.90
C THR A 59 -7.55 20.77 3.26
N SER A 60 -7.97 21.71 4.09
CA SER A 60 -7.49 21.85 5.48
C SER A 60 -7.90 20.66 6.34
N ALA A 61 -9.15 20.19 6.20
CA ALA A 61 -9.63 19.01 6.92
C ALA A 61 -8.89 17.73 6.47
N LEU A 62 -8.57 17.60 5.17
CA LEU A 62 -7.74 16.50 4.69
C LEU A 62 -6.33 16.54 5.29
N ARG A 63 -5.72 17.73 5.36
CA ARG A 63 -4.39 17.89 5.96
C ARG A 63 -4.39 17.52 7.44
N GLU A 64 -5.35 18.02 8.21
CA GLU A 64 -5.53 17.69 9.62
C GLU A 64 -5.73 16.18 9.83
N TYR A 65 -6.54 15.55 8.99
CA TYR A 65 -6.74 14.11 9.02
C TYR A 65 -5.44 13.32 8.82
N LEU A 66 -4.61 13.72 7.86
CA LEU A 66 -3.32 13.09 7.60
C LEU A 66 -2.29 13.37 8.71
N ASP A 67 -2.34 14.56 9.35
CA ASP A 67 -1.47 14.93 10.46
C ASP A 67 -1.72 14.08 11.73
N ASN A 68 -2.95 13.57 11.90
CA ASN A 68 -3.30 12.70 13.02
C ASN A 68 -2.80 11.25 12.87
N PHE A 69 -2.14 10.92 11.76
CA PHE A 69 -1.64 9.57 11.51
C PHE A 69 -0.27 9.33 12.14
N ASP A 70 -0.16 8.27 12.92
CA ASP A 70 1.10 7.75 13.44
C ASP A 70 1.84 6.94 12.34
N TRP A 71 2.40 7.67 11.38
CA TRP A 71 3.10 7.08 10.24
C TRP A 71 4.33 6.28 10.65
N ASP A 72 4.98 6.63 11.76
CA ASP A 72 6.22 6.00 12.19
C ASP A 72 5.99 4.59 12.72
N ASN A 73 4.92 4.40 13.49
CA ASN A 73 4.63 3.11 14.12
C ASN A 73 3.57 2.27 13.39
N LYS A 74 2.69 2.92 12.59
CA LYS A 74 1.52 2.28 11.99
C LYS A 74 1.38 2.53 10.49
N SER A 75 2.51 2.61 9.79
CA SER A 75 2.56 2.96 8.36
C SER A 75 1.71 2.05 7.47
N TYR A 76 1.65 0.75 7.76
CA TYR A 76 0.75 -0.17 7.03
C TYR A 76 -0.71 0.16 7.24
N GLN A 77 -1.12 0.42 8.50
CA GLN A 77 -2.51 0.72 8.84
C GLN A 77 -2.97 2.01 8.17
N TYR A 78 -2.21 3.09 8.33
CA TYR A 78 -2.55 4.39 7.75
C TYR A 78 -2.35 4.43 6.24
N GLY A 79 -1.34 3.76 5.71
CA GLY A 79 -1.20 3.54 4.28
C GLY A 79 -2.41 2.81 3.68
N SER A 80 -2.97 1.84 4.40
CA SER A 80 -4.18 1.12 3.99
C SER A 80 -5.43 1.99 4.00
N LEU A 81 -5.55 2.92 4.98
CA LEU A 81 -6.63 3.91 4.99
C LEU A 81 -6.54 4.85 3.79
N VAL A 82 -5.36 5.42 3.55
CA VAL A 82 -5.12 6.31 2.41
C VAL A 82 -5.34 5.57 1.08
N GLU A 83 -4.87 4.34 0.94
CA GLU A 83 -5.13 3.51 -0.24
C GLU A 83 -6.64 3.32 -0.49
N SER A 84 -7.40 3.07 0.57
CA SER A 84 -8.86 2.88 0.45
C SER A 84 -9.61 4.16 0.04
N GLN A 85 -9.04 5.32 0.36
CA GLN A 85 -9.61 6.65 0.08
C GLN A 85 -9.04 7.31 -1.19
N ALA A 86 -8.02 6.71 -1.80
CA ALA A 86 -7.31 7.30 -2.94
C ALA A 86 -8.24 7.72 -4.09
N THR A 87 -9.24 6.87 -4.42
CA THR A 87 -10.23 7.19 -5.44
C THR A 87 -11.11 8.40 -5.04
N GLN A 88 -11.44 8.54 -3.75
CA GLN A 88 -12.21 9.67 -3.24
C GLN A 88 -11.38 10.95 -3.25
N ILE A 89 -10.10 10.89 -2.86
CA ILE A 89 -9.16 12.03 -2.96
C ILE A 89 -9.09 12.52 -4.41
N LYS A 90 -8.95 11.60 -5.38
CA LYS A 90 -8.94 11.94 -6.80
C LYS A 90 -10.27 12.54 -7.26
N ALA A 91 -11.40 11.99 -6.83
CA ALA A 91 -12.74 12.46 -7.21
C ALA A 91 -13.11 13.80 -6.56
N ALA A 92 -12.53 14.14 -5.39
CA ALA A 92 -12.75 15.41 -4.71
C ALA A 92 -12.16 16.61 -5.46
N GLY A 93 -11.27 16.37 -6.44
CA GLY A 93 -10.75 17.39 -7.33
C GLY A 93 -9.26 17.67 -7.17
N GLU A 94 -8.77 18.58 -8.03
CA GLU A 94 -7.34 18.87 -8.14
C GLU A 94 -6.76 19.44 -6.83
N GLU A 95 -7.50 20.28 -6.12
CA GLU A 95 -7.03 20.86 -4.86
C GLU A 95 -6.75 19.80 -3.78
N PHE A 96 -7.59 18.75 -3.70
CA PHE A 96 -7.39 17.63 -2.79
C PHE A 96 -6.21 16.76 -3.21
N ARG A 97 -6.06 16.53 -4.51
CA ARG A 97 -4.93 15.80 -5.08
C ARG A 97 -3.60 16.49 -4.75
N VAL A 98 -3.53 17.80 -5.00
CA VAL A 98 -2.34 18.62 -4.70
C VAL A 98 -2.06 18.67 -3.20
N THR A 99 -3.10 18.81 -2.36
CA THR A 99 -2.95 18.80 -0.90
C THR A 99 -2.38 17.47 -0.41
N PHE A 100 -2.89 16.35 -0.90
CA PHE A 100 -2.37 15.04 -0.59
C PHE A 100 -0.91 14.88 -1.01
N GLU A 101 -0.60 15.26 -2.25
CA GLU A 101 0.75 15.19 -2.81
C GLU A 101 1.74 16.01 -1.99
N GLN A 102 1.43 17.27 -1.72
CA GLN A 102 2.29 18.16 -0.93
C GLN A 102 2.52 17.63 0.49
N TYR A 103 1.48 17.10 1.12
CA TYR A 103 1.58 16.52 2.45
C TYR A 103 2.52 15.30 2.47
N MET A 104 2.24 14.34 1.61
CA MET A 104 2.97 13.07 1.57
C MET A 104 4.42 13.25 1.11
N ASN A 105 4.63 14.04 0.05
CA ASN A 105 5.97 14.34 -0.45
C ASN A 105 6.79 15.13 0.58
N GLY A 106 6.18 16.13 1.23
CA GLY A 106 6.84 16.91 2.26
C GLY A 106 7.24 16.08 3.49
N ARG A 107 6.40 15.08 3.87
CA ARG A 107 6.77 14.15 4.93
C ARG A 107 7.95 13.27 4.50
N GLN A 108 7.89 12.67 3.31
CA GLN A 108 8.96 11.81 2.80
C GLN A 108 10.29 12.58 2.70
N GLU A 109 10.27 13.79 2.14
CA GLU A 109 11.45 14.65 2.05
C GLU A 109 12.04 14.97 3.43
N ARG A 110 11.19 15.24 4.43
CA ARG A 110 11.63 15.46 5.82
C ARG A 110 12.37 14.24 6.36
N ILE A 111 11.89 13.04 6.14
CA ILE A 111 12.57 11.80 6.55
C ILE A 111 13.93 11.68 5.87
N GLN A 112 14.01 11.93 4.54
CA GLN A 112 15.30 11.86 3.84
C GLN A 112 16.30 12.90 4.38
N LYS A 113 15.84 14.10 4.74
CA LYS A 113 16.69 15.12 5.37
C LYS A 113 17.17 14.70 6.77
N ILE A 114 16.34 14.06 7.56
CA ILE A 114 16.75 13.51 8.88
C ILE A 114 17.85 12.47 8.68
N LEU A 115 17.66 11.51 7.77
CA LEU A 115 18.66 10.49 7.47
C LEU A 115 19.99 11.10 7.02
N ALA A 116 19.94 12.08 6.12
CA ALA A 116 21.14 12.79 5.65
C ALA A 116 21.86 13.51 6.79
N GLY A 117 21.12 14.15 7.72
CA GLY A 117 21.67 14.79 8.92
C GLY A 117 22.35 13.79 9.88
N GLU A 118 21.92 12.53 9.88
CA GLU A 118 22.53 11.43 10.64
C GLU A 118 23.66 10.71 9.87
N GLY A 119 24.02 11.18 8.66
CA GLY A 119 25.01 10.51 7.80
C GLY A 119 24.50 9.21 7.18
N ARG A 120 23.21 8.95 7.20
CA ARG A 120 22.56 7.78 6.60
C ARG A 120 22.14 8.08 5.18
N LYS A 121 22.09 7.03 4.34
CA LYS A 121 21.56 7.13 2.97
C LYS A 121 20.05 7.31 2.98
N ALA A 122 19.53 8.02 2.00
CA ALA A 122 18.10 8.08 1.72
C ALA A 122 17.53 6.66 1.55
N ASN A 123 16.35 6.42 2.10
CA ASN A 123 15.66 5.13 2.03
C ASN A 123 14.37 5.16 1.19
N GLY A 124 13.94 6.35 0.75
CA GLY A 124 12.73 6.54 -0.03
C GLY A 124 11.43 6.21 0.71
N LEU A 125 11.44 6.12 2.05
CA LEU A 125 10.29 5.79 2.87
C LEU A 125 9.75 7.02 3.61
N TRP A 126 8.57 6.87 4.22
CA TRP A 126 7.96 7.85 5.12
C TRP A 126 8.36 7.66 6.58
N GLN A 127 9.31 6.75 6.85
CA GLN A 127 9.92 6.43 8.14
C GLN A 127 11.44 6.38 8.02
N THR A 128 12.14 6.58 9.13
CA THR A 128 13.61 6.51 9.17
C THR A 128 14.14 5.08 9.08
N GLU A 129 13.38 4.10 9.57
CA GLU A 129 13.81 2.71 9.64
C GLU A 129 13.29 1.88 8.47
N VAL A 130 14.18 1.03 7.93
CA VAL A 130 13.86 0.05 6.90
C VAL A 130 13.61 -1.30 7.56
N GLY A 131 12.41 -1.84 7.41
CA GLY A 131 12.01 -3.12 7.96
C GLY A 131 10.70 -3.60 7.34
N TYR A 132 10.23 -4.79 7.73
CA TYR A 132 8.98 -5.35 7.17
C TYR A 132 7.78 -4.42 7.37
N THR A 133 7.67 -3.76 8.52
CA THR A 133 6.57 -2.84 8.82
C THR A 133 6.55 -1.64 7.87
N SER A 134 7.70 -1.02 7.63
CA SER A 134 7.80 0.14 6.74
C SER A 134 7.61 -0.24 5.27
N ILE A 135 8.10 -1.41 4.84
CA ILE A 135 7.89 -1.90 3.47
C ILE A 135 6.43 -2.34 3.24
N ASN A 136 5.77 -2.90 4.25
CA ASN A 136 4.33 -3.14 4.20
C ASN A 136 3.54 -1.83 4.04
N GLY A 137 3.98 -0.76 4.71
CA GLY A 137 3.46 0.59 4.51
C GLY A 137 3.72 1.13 3.11
N LEU A 138 4.96 1.00 2.61
CA LEU A 138 5.35 1.40 1.25
C LEU A 138 4.44 0.78 0.19
N MET A 139 4.15 -0.52 0.29
CA MET A 139 3.23 -1.21 -0.63
C MET A 139 1.87 -0.49 -0.71
N LYS A 140 1.34 -0.07 0.44
CA LYS A 140 0.04 0.62 0.54
C LYS A 140 0.09 2.05 0.00
N GLN A 141 1.12 2.78 0.37
CA GLN A 141 1.33 4.15 -0.07
C GLN A 141 1.52 4.21 -1.59
N THR A 142 2.29 3.28 -2.17
CA THR A 142 2.48 3.20 -3.63
C THR A 142 1.16 2.96 -4.35
N ASN A 143 0.29 2.10 -3.83
CA ASN A 143 -1.04 1.89 -4.39
C ASN A 143 -1.90 3.17 -4.33
N ALA A 144 -1.81 3.93 -3.24
CA ALA A 144 -2.53 5.20 -3.10
C ALA A 144 -2.07 6.21 -4.17
N TYR A 145 -0.76 6.41 -4.32
CA TYR A 145 -0.20 7.29 -5.34
C TYR A 145 -0.65 6.89 -6.74
N THR A 146 -0.56 5.60 -7.07
CA THR A 146 -0.99 5.08 -8.38
C THR A 146 -2.47 5.33 -8.66
N ARG A 147 -3.35 5.11 -7.67
CA ARG A 147 -4.79 5.34 -7.82
C ARG A 147 -5.14 6.82 -7.98
N ILE A 148 -4.42 7.70 -7.30
CA ILE A 148 -4.58 9.15 -7.42
C ILE A 148 -4.02 9.65 -8.76
N GLY A 149 -3.04 8.96 -9.34
CA GLY A 149 -2.35 9.33 -10.58
C GLY A 149 -1.14 10.21 -10.33
N LEU A 150 -0.38 9.94 -9.26
CA LEU A 150 0.81 10.66 -8.85
C LEU A 150 2.06 9.77 -8.96
N ALA A 151 3.19 10.37 -9.32
CA ALA A 151 4.50 9.73 -9.23
C ALA A 151 4.98 9.71 -7.78
N ILE A 152 5.55 8.58 -7.34
CA ILE A 152 6.23 8.50 -6.05
C ILE A 152 7.59 9.19 -6.12
N PRO A 153 7.91 10.13 -5.23
CA PRO A 153 9.25 10.66 -5.12
C PRO A 153 10.19 9.63 -4.44
N TYR A 154 11.50 9.77 -4.67
CA TYR A 154 12.51 8.86 -4.12
C TYR A 154 12.24 7.38 -4.44
N ALA A 155 11.73 7.11 -5.64
CA ALA A 155 11.27 5.77 -6.03
C ALA A 155 12.43 4.75 -6.09
N GLU A 156 13.63 5.17 -6.51
CA GLU A 156 14.82 4.32 -6.56
C GLU A 156 15.28 3.90 -5.16
N GLU A 157 15.30 4.83 -4.22
CA GLU A 157 15.67 4.58 -2.83
C GLU A 157 14.62 3.65 -2.17
N ALA A 158 13.33 3.89 -2.43
CA ALA A 158 12.25 3.04 -1.94
C ALA A 158 12.34 1.62 -2.53
N PHE A 159 12.69 1.51 -3.82
CA PHE A 159 12.92 0.23 -4.48
C PHE A 159 14.10 -0.53 -3.84
N ASN A 160 15.22 0.15 -3.59
CA ASN A 160 16.37 -0.44 -2.93
C ASN A 160 16.05 -0.90 -1.50
N SER A 161 15.26 -0.11 -0.76
CA SER A 161 14.76 -0.49 0.56
C SER A 161 13.89 -1.73 0.51
N ALA A 162 12.97 -1.84 -0.45
CA ALA A 162 12.15 -3.04 -0.64
C ALA A 162 13.00 -4.27 -1.02
N LEU A 163 14.00 -4.12 -1.91
CA LEU A 163 14.93 -5.18 -2.27
C LEU A 163 15.75 -5.67 -1.07
N SER A 164 16.16 -4.77 -0.18
CA SER A 164 16.90 -5.16 1.02
C SER A 164 16.07 -6.08 1.92
N MET A 165 14.75 -5.88 1.99
CA MET A 165 13.86 -6.77 2.74
C MET A 165 13.62 -8.12 2.05
N VAL A 166 13.70 -8.21 0.74
CA VAL A 166 13.66 -9.50 0.03
C VAL A 166 14.84 -10.37 0.43
N THR A 167 16.05 -9.79 0.53
CA THR A 167 17.29 -10.51 0.84
C THR A 167 17.63 -10.58 2.33
N HIS A 168 16.89 -9.88 3.17
CA HIS A 168 17.12 -9.85 4.62
C HIS A 168 16.88 -11.23 5.25
N GLU A 169 17.88 -11.78 5.94
CA GLU A 169 17.82 -13.13 6.51
C GLU A 169 17.60 -13.18 8.02
N GLY A 170 17.92 -12.10 8.71
CA GLY A 170 17.80 -11.99 10.16
C GLY A 170 16.49 -11.40 10.66
N ALA A 171 16.51 -10.92 11.88
CA ALA A 171 15.47 -10.03 12.41
C ALA A 171 15.48 -8.71 11.64
N ASP A 172 14.29 -8.11 11.48
CA ASP A 172 14.21 -6.76 10.93
C ASP A 172 14.80 -5.73 11.91
N CYS A 173 14.82 -4.45 11.50
CA CYS A 173 15.32 -3.36 12.35
C CYS A 173 14.54 -3.18 13.66
N PHE A 174 13.38 -3.82 13.81
CA PHE A 174 12.59 -3.87 15.03
C PHE A 174 12.77 -5.17 15.82
N GLY A 175 13.76 -5.99 15.49
CA GLY A 175 14.06 -7.25 16.17
C GLY A 175 13.15 -8.43 15.78
N LYS A 176 12.35 -8.28 14.72
CA LYS A 176 11.45 -9.34 14.24
C LYS A 176 11.99 -9.96 12.96
N ALA A 177 12.07 -11.28 12.95
CA ALA A 177 12.26 -12.02 11.69
C ALA A 177 10.97 -12.02 10.86
N ALA A 178 11.07 -12.37 9.58
CA ALA A 178 9.90 -12.63 8.75
C ALA A 178 9.15 -13.84 9.31
N ASP A 179 8.10 -13.61 10.08
CA ASP A 179 7.32 -14.62 10.80
C ASP A 179 5.97 -14.91 10.16
N ALA A 180 5.60 -14.17 9.13
CA ALA A 180 4.38 -14.36 8.38
C ALA A 180 4.63 -14.37 6.86
N VAL A 181 3.81 -15.10 6.12
CA VAL A 181 3.89 -15.15 4.64
C VAL A 181 3.81 -13.76 4.02
N VAL A 182 3.05 -12.85 4.63
CA VAL A 182 2.92 -11.46 4.17
C VAL A 182 4.24 -10.68 4.22
N ASP A 183 5.15 -11.00 5.14
CA ASP A 183 6.45 -10.35 5.25
C ASP A 183 7.40 -10.79 4.13
N VAL A 184 7.15 -11.94 3.52
CA VAL A 184 7.84 -12.38 2.31
C VAL A 184 7.20 -11.81 1.06
N TYR A 185 5.86 -11.77 1.03
CA TYR A 185 5.08 -11.36 -0.15
C TYR A 185 5.04 -9.84 -0.35
N ASN A 186 4.86 -9.06 0.71
CA ASN A 186 4.66 -7.62 0.61
C ASN A 186 5.86 -6.83 0.04
N PRO A 187 7.13 -7.19 0.31
CA PRO A 187 8.26 -6.56 -0.38
C PRO A 187 8.19 -6.72 -1.90
N TRP A 188 7.79 -7.89 -2.40
CA TRP A 188 7.60 -8.11 -3.83
C TRP A 188 6.44 -7.31 -4.41
N CYS A 189 5.36 -7.18 -3.65
CA CYS A 189 4.25 -6.30 -4.03
C CYS A 189 4.68 -4.84 -4.09
N ALA A 190 5.46 -4.36 -3.12
CA ALA A 190 5.99 -3.00 -3.10
C ALA A 190 6.87 -2.74 -4.32
N ILE A 191 7.80 -3.66 -4.65
CA ILE A 191 8.66 -3.59 -5.83
C ILE A 191 7.83 -3.50 -7.13
N ASN A 192 6.87 -4.40 -7.31
CA ASN A 192 6.02 -4.38 -8.48
C ASN A 192 5.21 -3.09 -8.60
N ASN A 193 4.65 -2.61 -7.49
CA ASN A 193 3.86 -1.38 -7.46
C ASN A 193 4.73 -0.16 -7.78
N LEU A 194 5.96 -0.09 -7.26
CA LEU A 194 6.92 0.98 -7.56
C LEU A 194 7.26 1.02 -9.05
N ILE A 195 7.66 -0.11 -9.64
CA ILE A 195 7.98 -0.19 -11.06
C ILE A 195 6.79 0.27 -11.92
N ASN A 196 5.57 -0.17 -11.58
CA ASN A 196 4.37 0.21 -12.31
C ASN A 196 4.03 1.69 -12.11
N ASN A 197 4.21 2.24 -10.90
CA ASN A 197 3.97 3.65 -10.64
C ASN A 197 4.93 4.53 -11.42
N VAL A 198 6.23 4.24 -11.34
CA VAL A 198 7.28 5.00 -12.05
C VAL A 198 7.10 4.92 -13.56
N ASN A 199 6.75 3.74 -14.09
CA ASN A 199 6.49 3.55 -15.51
C ASN A 199 5.30 4.36 -16.04
N ASN A 200 4.26 4.55 -15.20
CA ASN A 200 3.02 5.21 -15.62
C ASN A 200 2.99 6.71 -15.31
N PHE A 201 3.68 7.16 -14.27
CA PHE A 201 3.57 8.52 -13.74
C PHE A 201 4.93 9.19 -13.50
N GLY A 202 6.04 8.46 -13.55
CA GLY A 202 7.40 8.94 -13.31
C GLY A 202 8.26 8.88 -14.58
N ASP A 203 9.55 8.58 -14.39
CA ASP A 203 10.52 8.41 -15.47
C ASP A 203 10.60 6.93 -15.89
N GLU A 204 10.22 6.64 -17.14
CA GLU A 204 10.25 5.29 -17.70
C GLU A 204 11.67 4.71 -17.70
N THR A 205 12.71 5.54 -17.81
CA THR A 205 14.11 5.10 -17.77
C THR A 205 14.43 4.47 -16.42
N VAL A 206 13.99 5.11 -15.32
CA VAL A 206 14.14 4.59 -13.95
C VAL A 206 13.40 3.26 -13.79
N ALA A 207 12.18 3.16 -14.32
CA ALA A 207 11.44 1.89 -14.28
C ALA A 207 12.15 0.77 -15.04
N LYS A 208 12.82 1.09 -16.15
CA LYS A 208 13.64 0.13 -16.91
C LYS A 208 14.87 -0.31 -16.11
N GLU A 209 15.57 0.61 -15.47
CA GLU A 209 16.73 0.32 -14.62
C GLU A 209 16.36 -0.57 -13.43
N MET A 210 15.20 -0.32 -12.79
CA MET A 210 14.66 -1.19 -11.75
C MET A 210 14.44 -2.62 -12.26
N ARG A 211 13.87 -2.79 -13.47
CA ARG A 211 13.66 -4.12 -14.09
C ARG A 211 14.99 -4.82 -14.40
N GLU A 212 15.97 -4.11 -14.95
CA GLU A 212 17.30 -4.67 -15.20
C GLU A 212 18.01 -5.07 -13.89
N THR A 213 17.85 -4.30 -12.83
CA THR A 213 18.35 -4.65 -11.49
C THR A 213 17.73 -5.96 -11.00
N LEU A 214 16.41 -6.15 -11.14
CA LEU A 214 15.75 -7.41 -10.79
C LEU A 214 16.28 -8.58 -11.62
N LYS A 215 16.44 -8.39 -12.91
CA LYS A 215 16.95 -9.43 -13.82
C LYS A 215 18.36 -9.85 -13.46
N ASN A 216 19.25 -8.88 -13.22
CA ASN A 216 20.64 -9.13 -12.88
C ASN A 216 20.80 -9.81 -11.51
N ARG A 217 19.91 -9.54 -10.56
CA ARG A 217 19.89 -10.13 -9.21
C ARG A 217 18.94 -11.32 -9.07
N ALA A 218 18.30 -11.77 -10.15
CA ALA A 218 17.28 -12.82 -10.08
C ALA A 218 17.71 -14.08 -9.34
N PRO A 219 18.92 -14.67 -9.56
CA PRO A 219 19.34 -15.88 -8.84
C PRO A 219 19.41 -15.68 -7.33
N GLU A 220 19.92 -14.54 -6.87
CA GLU A 220 20.00 -14.18 -5.45
C GLU A 220 18.61 -14.00 -4.85
N LEU A 221 17.76 -13.22 -5.51
CA LEU A 221 16.42 -12.87 -5.05
C LEU A 221 15.51 -14.11 -4.96
N ILE A 222 15.57 -14.99 -5.95
CA ILE A 222 14.82 -16.27 -5.97
C ILE A 222 15.28 -17.15 -4.82
N ARG A 223 16.60 -17.28 -4.62
CA ARG A 223 17.15 -18.08 -3.50
C ARG A 223 16.67 -17.55 -2.14
N ALA A 224 16.80 -16.24 -1.90
CA ALA A 224 16.38 -15.61 -0.64
C ALA A 224 14.88 -15.83 -0.37
N THR A 225 14.04 -15.61 -1.39
CA THR A 225 12.59 -15.83 -1.30
C THR A 225 12.27 -17.29 -1.00
N THR A 226 12.93 -18.22 -1.68
CA THR A 226 12.71 -19.67 -1.49
C THR A 226 13.08 -20.11 -0.06
N ILE A 227 14.19 -19.60 0.48
CA ILE A 227 14.61 -19.91 1.87
C ILE A 227 13.54 -19.41 2.85
N LYS A 228 13.03 -18.20 2.66
CA LYS A 228 11.98 -17.65 3.54
C LYS A 228 10.71 -18.48 3.48
N PHE A 229 10.22 -18.84 2.30
CA PHE A 229 9.02 -19.68 2.17
C PHE A 229 9.16 -21.06 2.80
N LYS A 230 10.37 -21.65 2.85
CA LYS A 230 10.59 -22.93 3.53
C LYS A 230 10.37 -22.88 5.04
N ARG A 231 10.39 -21.69 5.65
CA ARG A 231 10.11 -21.52 7.09
C ARG A 231 8.63 -21.71 7.45
N PHE A 232 7.73 -21.67 6.45
CA PHE A 232 6.27 -21.80 6.65
C PHE A 232 5.74 -23.21 6.32
N LYS A 233 6.63 -24.17 6.16
CA LYS A 233 6.29 -25.61 6.07
C LYS A 233 6.31 -26.22 7.47
#